data_b967560bb561116abf27e0d92344f8ac
#
_entry.id   b967560bb561116abf27e0d92344f8ac
#
_cell.length_a   1.000
_cell.length_b   1.000
_cell.length_c   1.000
_cell.angle_alpha   90.00
_cell.angle_beta   90.00
_cell.angle_gamma   90.00
#
_symmetry.space_group_name_H-M   'P 1'
#
loop_
_entity.id
_entity.type
_entity.pdbx_description
1 polymer ?
#
loop_
_entity_poly.entity_id
_entity_poly.type
_entity_poly.pdbx_seq_one_letter_code
_entity_poly.pdbx_strand_id
1 'polypeptide(L)'
;MATAAIVGPGNIGTDLLVKLQRTTEFDVRYMIGVDPASDGLQRARDLGVEASAGGVDWLLSQDEMPDFVFEATSAGAHLTNAPRYAEAGITAVDLTPAAIGPFLCPAVNLGAAVDAANVNMISCGGQATVPIVHAVSRATDVPYAEIVASISSRSAGPGTRANIDEFTETTSHAIETVGGATRGRAIIILNPVEPPMIMRDTVFCAISPDADRDAITDSIHRIVADVQQYVPGYTLRADPQFDDPMPAWQGNARVAVFLEVRGNGDYLPPWAGNLDIMTAAATRAAQLLAAARTEQKASIR
;
A
#
# COMPACT_ATOMS: atom_id res chain seq x y z
N MET A 1 -0.88 23.08 4.50
CA MET A 1 0.06 22.16 3.84
C MET A 1 0.77 21.41 4.95
N ALA A 2 0.70 20.09 4.95
CA ALA A 2 1.41 19.28 5.93
C ALA A 2 2.88 19.12 5.51
N THR A 3 3.78 18.98 6.46
CA THR A 3 5.21 18.77 6.18
C THR A 3 5.55 17.28 6.17
N ALA A 4 6.43 16.86 5.27
CA ALA A 4 6.78 15.46 5.10
C ALA A 4 8.30 15.23 5.03
N ALA A 5 8.72 14.07 5.52
CA ALA A 5 10.04 13.50 5.29
C ALA A 5 9.92 12.10 4.67
N ILE A 6 10.92 11.72 3.88
CA ILE A 6 11.03 10.38 3.29
C ILE A 6 12.30 9.74 3.84
N VAL A 7 12.18 8.56 4.44
CA VAL A 7 13.30 7.77 4.95
C VAL A 7 13.47 6.52 4.09
N GLY A 8 14.63 6.38 3.45
CA GLY A 8 14.91 5.35 2.48
C GLY A 8 14.91 5.88 1.03
N PRO A 9 16.06 6.37 0.52
CA PRO A 9 16.17 7.00 -0.81
C PRO A 9 16.33 5.97 -1.95
N GLY A 10 15.67 4.82 -1.81
CA GLY A 10 15.58 3.78 -2.85
C GLY A 10 14.53 4.11 -3.93
N ASN A 11 14.17 3.10 -4.73
CA ASN A 11 13.17 3.26 -5.79
C ASN A 11 11.80 3.73 -5.26
N ILE A 12 11.33 3.17 -4.15
CA ILE A 12 10.06 3.54 -3.52
C ILE A 12 10.13 4.98 -2.99
N GLY A 13 11.18 5.33 -2.23
CA GLY A 13 11.33 6.68 -1.69
C GLY A 13 11.49 7.75 -2.77
N THR A 14 12.18 7.42 -3.87
CA THR A 14 12.32 8.34 -5.01
C THR A 14 11.00 8.53 -5.75
N ASP A 15 10.22 7.48 -5.93
CA ASP A 15 8.88 7.58 -6.54
C ASP A 15 7.89 8.35 -5.66
N LEU A 16 7.93 8.13 -4.33
CA LEU A 16 7.20 8.94 -3.35
C LEU A 16 7.56 10.42 -3.45
N LEU A 17 8.85 10.74 -3.53
CA LEU A 17 9.32 12.12 -3.67
C LEU A 17 8.66 12.79 -4.89
N VAL A 18 8.69 12.12 -6.05
CA VAL A 18 8.10 12.65 -7.29
C VAL A 18 6.58 12.82 -7.16
N LYS A 19 5.89 11.86 -6.54
CA LYS A 19 4.44 11.93 -6.33
C LYS A 19 4.05 13.05 -5.36
N LEU A 20 4.69 13.12 -4.20
CA LEU A 20 4.39 14.12 -3.17
C LEU A 20 4.65 15.55 -3.66
N GLN A 21 5.70 15.78 -4.45
CA GLN A 21 5.98 17.10 -5.03
C GLN A 21 4.95 17.56 -6.07
N ARG A 22 4.15 16.65 -6.61
CA ARG A 22 3.03 17.01 -7.52
C ARG A 22 1.75 17.35 -6.79
N THR A 23 1.68 17.10 -5.48
CA THR A 23 0.54 17.43 -4.65
C THR A 23 0.68 18.84 -4.07
N THR A 24 -0.44 19.46 -3.74
CA THR A 24 -0.47 20.75 -3.03
C THR A 24 -0.64 20.59 -1.53
N GLU A 25 -0.86 19.37 -1.06
CA GLU A 25 -1.15 19.04 0.33
C GLU A 25 0.12 18.87 1.17
N PHE A 26 1.25 18.53 0.53
CA PHE A 26 2.51 18.26 1.22
C PHE A 26 3.64 19.19 0.80
N ASP A 27 4.42 19.59 1.81
CA ASP A 27 5.75 20.19 1.68
C ASP A 27 6.80 19.12 2.05
N VAL A 28 7.47 18.53 1.06
CA VAL A 28 8.52 17.53 1.32
C VAL A 28 9.80 18.25 1.68
N ARG A 29 10.14 18.26 2.97
CA ARG A 29 11.30 18.99 3.49
C ARG A 29 12.57 18.15 3.46
N TYR A 30 12.46 16.85 3.78
CA TYR A 30 13.63 16.02 4.04
C TYR A 30 13.59 14.71 3.27
N MET A 31 14.74 14.31 2.72
CA MET A 31 15.00 12.97 2.19
C MET A 31 16.20 12.37 2.92
N ILE A 32 15.99 11.24 3.61
CA ILE A 32 16.95 10.68 4.54
C ILE A 32 17.43 9.30 4.08
N GLY A 33 18.72 9.09 4.09
CA GLY A 33 19.38 7.83 3.82
C GLY A 33 20.56 7.59 4.75
N VAL A 34 21.34 6.55 4.47
CA VAL A 34 22.57 6.20 5.22
C VAL A 34 23.79 6.10 4.29
N ASP A 35 23.57 6.11 2.98
CA ASP A 35 24.64 6.09 1.97
C ASP A 35 24.75 7.46 1.29
N PRO A 36 25.85 8.19 1.48
CA PRO A 36 26.05 9.51 0.86
C PRO A 36 26.14 9.45 -0.69
N ALA A 37 26.43 8.27 -1.26
CA ALA A 37 26.50 8.06 -2.71
C ALA A 37 25.13 7.66 -3.33
N SER A 38 24.06 7.66 -2.54
CA SER A 38 22.70 7.31 -3.02
C SER A 38 22.22 8.27 -4.12
N ASP A 39 21.85 7.71 -5.28
CA ASP A 39 21.22 8.46 -6.38
C ASP A 39 19.91 9.14 -5.94
N GLY A 40 19.15 8.52 -5.04
CA GLY A 40 17.91 9.11 -4.54
C GLY A 40 18.15 10.37 -3.69
N LEU A 41 19.20 10.39 -2.87
CA LEU A 41 19.60 11.62 -2.15
C LEU A 41 20.05 12.73 -3.11
N GLN A 42 20.77 12.37 -4.18
CA GLN A 42 21.16 13.36 -5.19
C GLN A 42 19.94 13.94 -5.90
N ARG A 43 18.99 13.08 -6.31
CA ARG A 43 17.73 13.54 -6.94
C ARG A 43 16.92 14.45 -6.03
N ALA A 44 16.87 14.15 -4.74
CA ALA A 44 16.18 15.02 -3.78
C ALA A 44 16.80 16.42 -3.74
N ARG A 45 18.13 16.52 -3.73
CA ARG A 45 18.85 17.81 -3.80
C ARG A 45 18.56 18.57 -5.11
N ASP A 46 18.56 17.85 -6.24
CA ASP A 46 18.27 18.43 -7.56
C ASP A 46 16.83 18.97 -7.65
N LEU A 47 15.92 18.42 -6.85
CA LEU A 47 14.52 18.85 -6.72
C LEU A 47 14.30 19.88 -5.60
N GLY A 48 15.37 20.36 -4.96
CA GLY A 48 15.30 21.38 -3.91
C GLY A 48 14.88 20.86 -2.54
N VAL A 49 14.91 19.54 -2.32
CA VAL A 49 14.63 18.91 -1.02
C VAL A 49 15.93 18.73 -0.25
N GLU A 50 15.92 19.04 1.03
CA GLU A 50 17.08 18.83 1.89
C GLU A 50 17.35 17.34 2.08
N ALA A 51 18.55 16.88 1.74
CA ALA A 51 18.90 15.46 1.71
C ALA A 51 20.14 15.15 2.53
N SER A 52 20.01 14.18 3.44
CA SER A 52 21.06 13.77 4.36
C SER A 52 21.31 12.27 4.36
N ALA A 53 22.58 11.88 4.48
CA ALA A 53 22.99 10.51 4.74
C ALA A 53 23.18 10.20 6.25
N GLY A 54 22.80 11.11 7.13
CA GLY A 54 22.97 11.00 8.59
C GLY A 54 21.89 10.12 9.26
N GLY A 55 21.03 9.45 8.50
CA GLY A 55 19.99 8.58 9.03
C GLY A 55 18.93 9.32 9.85
N VAL A 56 18.14 8.57 10.60
CA VAL A 56 17.06 9.12 11.43
C VAL A 56 17.57 10.00 12.55
N ASP A 57 18.81 9.81 13.02
CA ASP A 57 19.44 10.68 14.01
C ASP A 57 19.55 12.12 13.50
N TRP A 58 19.93 12.28 12.23
CA TRP A 58 19.96 13.60 11.61
C TRP A 58 18.55 14.21 11.50
N LEU A 59 17.54 13.43 11.08
CA LEU A 59 16.16 13.91 10.99
C LEU A 59 15.65 14.44 12.34
N LEU A 60 15.88 13.68 13.40
CA LEU A 60 15.42 14.02 14.75
C LEU A 60 16.26 15.11 15.43
N SER A 61 17.36 15.55 14.81
CA SER A 61 18.14 16.69 15.28
C SER A 61 17.73 18.03 14.62
N GLN A 62 16.75 18.00 13.70
CA GLN A 62 16.31 19.24 13.05
C GLN A 62 15.43 20.06 13.98
N ASP A 63 15.46 21.40 13.83
CA ASP A 63 14.62 22.31 14.61
C ASP A 63 13.12 22.19 14.24
N GLU A 64 12.83 21.83 13.00
CA GLU A 64 11.47 21.69 12.48
C GLU A 64 11.16 20.21 12.14
N MET A 65 10.37 19.56 13.00
CA MET A 65 9.92 18.19 12.76
C MET A 65 8.85 18.14 11.65
N PRO A 66 8.87 17.12 10.78
CA PRO A 66 7.79 16.92 9.83
C PRO A 66 6.54 16.37 10.51
N ASP A 67 5.36 16.70 9.95
CA ASP A 67 4.09 16.11 10.40
C ASP A 67 4.02 14.61 10.07
N PHE A 68 4.59 14.21 8.92
CA PHE A 68 4.60 12.84 8.43
C PHE A 68 6.00 12.38 8.05
N VAL A 69 6.29 11.11 8.32
CA VAL A 69 7.44 10.40 7.76
C VAL A 69 6.96 9.21 6.92
N PHE A 70 7.43 9.12 5.68
CA PHE A 70 7.24 7.96 4.83
C PHE A 70 8.44 7.02 4.99
N GLU A 71 8.22 5.87 5.61
CA GLU A 71 9.29 4.91 5.89
C GLU A 71 9.39 3.87 4.77
N ALA A 72 10.42 3.97 3.95
CA ALA A 72 10.66 3.13 2.77
C ALA A 72 12.00 2.36 2.86
N THR A 73 12.37 1.93 4.06
CA THR A 73 13.62 1.19 4.34
C THR A 73 13.34 -0.32 4.48
N SER A 74 13.69 -0.92 5.61
CA SER A 74 13.46 -2.34 5.93
C SER A 74 12.63 -2.48 7.21
N ALA A 75 12.00 -3.63 7.40
CA ALA A 75 11.26 -3.94 8.63
C ALA A 75 12.11 -3.73 9.90
N GLY A 76 13.36 -4.21 9.92
CA GLY A 76 14.24 -4.04 11.05
C GLY A 76 14.61 -2.60 11.35
N ALA A 77 14.80 -1.76 10.32
CA ALA A 77 15.04 -0.33 10.49
C ALA A 77 13.79 0.35 11.06
N HIS A 78 12.61 0.05 10.50
CA HIS A 78 11.36 0.64 10.97
C HIS A 78 11.02 0.24 12.40
N LEU A 79 11.23 -1.00 12.79
CA LEU A 79 11.07 -1.44 14.20
C LEU A 79 11.88 -0.59 15.18
N THR A 80 13.07 -0.15 14.76
CA THR A 80 13.93 0.74 15.56
C THR A 80 13.47 2.20 15.51
N ASN A 81 12.98 2.66 14.36
CA ASN A 81 12.67 4.06 14.11
C ASN A 81 11.27 4.45 14.59
N ALA A 82 10.26 3.57 14.48
CA ALA A 82 8.87 3.88 14.75
C ALA A 82 8.61 4.45 16.16
N PRO A 83 9.19 3.89 17.27
CA PRO A 83 9.05 4.50 18.60
C PRO A 83 9.60 5.93 18.66
N ARG A 84 10.69 6.18 17.97
CA ARG A 84 11.37 7.50 17.95
C ARG A 84 10.54 8.54 17.22
N TYR A 85 9.87 8.16 16.11
CA TYR A 85 8.93 9.04 15.42
C TYR A 85 7.74 9.39 16.33
N ALA A 86 7.18 8.38 17.02
CA ALA A 86 6.08 8.60 17.95
C ALA A 86 6.45 9.54 19.10
N GLU A 87 7.65 9.40 19.69
CA GLU A 87 8.17 10.29 20.71
C GLU A 87 8.35 11.73 20.21
N ALA A 88 8.74 11.88 18.93
CA ALA A 88 8.88 13.19 18.29
C ALA A 88 7.53 13.78 17.80
N GLY A 89 6.41 13.07 17.98
CA GLY A 89 5.09 13.50 17.50
C GLY A 89 4.90 13.41 15.99
N ILE A 90 5.75 12.65 15.30
CA ILE A 90 5.73 12.44 13.84
C ILE A 90 4.85 11.23 13.53
N THR A 91 3.95 11.36 12.56
CA THR A 91 3.17 10.22 12.09
C THR A 91 3.93 9.43 11.03
N ALA A 92 4.12 8.15 11.27
CA ALA A 92 4.76 7.26 10.29
C ALA A 92 3.74 6.63 9.35
N VAL A 93 4.00 6.75 8.03
CA VAL A 93 3.36 5.99 6.96
C VAL A 93 4.36 4.91 6.54
N ASP A 94 4.12 3.70 7.02
CA ASP A 94 5.06 2.57 6.91
C ASP A 94 4.81 1.75 5.65
N LEU A 95 5.78 1.77 4.72
CA LEU A 95 5.79 0.97 3.50
C LEU A 95 6.64 -0.31 3.66
N THR A 96 7.09 -0.60 4.87
CA THR A 96 7.89 -1.81 5.17
C THR A 96 7.00 -2.95 5.66
N PRO A 97 7.45 -4.20 5.62
CA PRO A 97 6.71 -5.33 6.17
C PRO A 97 6.83 -5.46 7.71
N ALA A 98 7.15 -4.38 8.44
CA ALA A 98 7.28 -4.41 9.91
C ALA A 98 5.94 -4.65 10.63
N ALA A 99 4.81 -4.42 9.97
CA ALA A 99 3.47 -4.63 10.50
C ALA A 99 3.18 -3.91 11.84
N ILE A 100 3.71 -2.67 11.99
CA ILE A 100 3.45 -1.83 13.16
C ILE A 100 2.20 -0.99 12.94
N GLY A 101 1.32 -0.93 13.94
CA GLY A 101 0.08 -0.14 13.90
C GLY A 101 -1.01 -0.73 13.00
N PRO A 102 -2.11 0.00 12.80
CA PRO A 102 -3.20 -0.49 11.98
C PRO A 102 -2.81 -0.61 10.51
N PHE A 103 -3.28 -1.68 9.87
CA PHE A 103 -3.22 -1.81 8.42
C PHE A 103 -4.15 -0.81 7.76
N LEU A 104 -3.65 -0.10 6.76
CA LEU A 104 -4.40 0.93 6.05
C LEU A 104 -4.46 0.65 4.55
N CYS A 105 -5.69 0.56 4.04
CA CYS A 105 -6.01 0.61 2.64
C CYS A 105 -6.90 1.84 2.39
N PRO A 106 -6.43 2.87 1.65
CA PRO A 106 -7.11 4.16 1.56
C PRO A 106 -8.56 4.10 1.10
N ALA A 107 -8.89 3.16 0.20
CA ALA A 107 -10.25 2.98 -0.31
C ALA A 107 -11.16 2.19 0.68
N VAL A 108 -10.64 1.68 1.82
CA VAL A 108 -11.37 0.74 2.68
C VAL A 108 -11.56 1.25 4.09
N ASN A 109 -10.50 1.60 4.82
CA ASN A 109 -10.56 1.65 6.29
C ASN A 109 -9.86 2.85 6.95
N LEU A 110 -9.95 4.03 6.36
CA LEU A 110 -9.28 5.24 6.90
C LEU A 110 -9.62 5.52 8.37
N GLY A 111 -10.89 5.34 8.78
CA GLY A 111 -11.37 5.77 10.10
C GLY A 111 -10.58 5.20 11.28
N ALA A 112 -10.14 3.96 11.20
CA ALA A 112 -9.37 3.29 12.26
C ALA A 112 -7.93 3.82 12.41
N ALA A 113 -7.45 4.58 11.43
CA ALA A 113 -6.05 5.02 11.34
C ALA A 113 -5.85 6.51 11.66
N VAL A 114 -6.91 7.30 11.83
CA VAL A 114 -6.82 8.77 11.94
C VAL A 114 -5.94 9.22 13.10
N ASP A 115 -6.05 8.58 14.26
CA ASP A 115 -5.29 8.93 15.46
C ASP A 115 -4.03 8.08 15.70
N ALA A 116 -3.71 7.19 14.76
CA ALA A 116 -2.54 6.31 14.89
C ALA A 116 -1.24 7.08 14.66
N ALA A 117 -0.24 6.83 15.51
CA ALA A 117 1.11 7.38 15.33
C ALA A 117 1.86 6.67 14.18
N ASN A 118 1.47 5.44 13.86
CA ASN A 118 2.01 4.65 12.76
C ASN A 118 0.88 3.96 12.01
N VAL A 119 0.88 4.04 10.68
CA VAL A 119 -0.03 3.29 9.81
C VAL A 119 0.79 2.42 8.87
N ASN A 120 0.40 1.14 8.77
CA ASN A 120 1.11 0.19 7.91
C ASN A 120 0.39 0.03 6.56
N MET A 121 1.11 0.19 5.47
CA MET A 121 0.59 0.11 4.10
C MET A 121 0.48 -1.32 3.57
N ILE A 122 0.54 -2.33 4.43
CA ILE A 122 0.38 -3.75 4.11
C ILE A 122 1.51 -4.24 3.18
N SER A 123 1.19 -4.41 1.92
CA SER A 123 2.09 -4.83 0.84
C SER A 123 1.53 -4.41 -0.52
N CYS A 124 2.32 -4.51 -1.58
CA CYS A 124 1.83 -4.20 -2.93
C CYS A 124 0.66 -5.11 -3.34
N GLY A 125 0.76 -6.41 -3.05
CA GLY A 125 -0.34 -7.36 -3.27
C GLY A 125 -1.54 -7.05 -2.39
N GLY A 126 -1.32 -6.65 -1.14
CA GLY A 126 -2.38 -6.23 -0.22
C GLY A 126 -3.13 -5.01 -0.72
N GLN A 127 -2.42 -3.95 -1.12
CA GLN A 127 -3.04 -2.74 -1.68
C GLN A 127 -3.84 -3.02 -2.96
N ALA A 128 -3.40 -4.00 -3.76
CA ALA A 128 -4.11 -4.38 -4.98
C ALA A 128 -5.34 -5.26 -4.72
N THR A 129 -5.31 -6.15 -3.73
CA THR A 129 -6.28 -7.25 -3.62
C THR A 129 -7.23 -7.14 -2.43
N VAL A 130 -6.79 -6.56 -1.31
CA VAL A 130 -7.66 -6.35 -0.11
C VAL A 130 -8.90 -5.52 -0.44
N PRO A 131 -8.88 -4.46 -1.27
CA PRO A 131 -10.08 -3.76 -1.67
C PRO A 131 -11.12 -4.66 -2.34
N ILE A 132 -10.70 -5.62 -3.16
CA ILE A 132 -11.61 -6.57 -3.81
C ILE A 132 -12.23 -7.53 -2.80
N VAL A 133 -11.42 -8.08 -1.89
CA VAL A 133 -11.95 -8.96 -0.81
C VAL A 133 -12.97 -8.18 0.01
N HIS A 134 -12.67 -6.92 0.37
CA HIS A 134 -13.60 -6.05 1.09
C HIS A 134 -14.89 -5.78 0.31
N ALA A 135 -14.80 -5.56 -1.00
CA ALA A 135 -15.99 -5.36 -1.84
C ALA A 135 -16.90 -6.59 -1.85
N VAL A 136 -16.33 -7.80 -1.86
CA VAL A 136 -17.09 -9.05 -1.77
C VAL A 136 -17.68 -9.20 -0.36
N SER A 137 -16.90 -8.97 0.70
CA SER A 137 -17.34 -9.15 2.09
C SER A 137 -18.46 -8.17 2.50
N ARG A 138 -18.58 -7.03 1.83
CA ARG A 138 -19.71 -6.10 2.02
C ARG A 138 -21.04 -6.61 1.45
N ALA A 139 -20.98 -7.53 0.50
CA ALA A 139 -22.17 -8.06 -0.18
C ALA A 139 -22.56 -9.45 0.34
N THR A 140 -21.63 -10.24 0.87
CA THR A 140 -21.87 -11.57 1.39
C THR A 140 -20.77 -11.99 2.37
N ASP A 141 -21.02 -13.00 3.21
CA ASP A 141 -19.99 -13.60 4.04
C ASP A 141 -18.90 -14.24 3.18
N VAL A 142 -17.64 -14.06 3.58
CA VAL A 142 -16.44 -14.62 2.92
C VAL A 142 -15.70 -15.53 3.91
N PRO A 143 -16.04 -16.83 3.96
CA PRO A 143 -15.36 -17.75 4.89
C PRO A 143 -13.90 -17.99 4.54
N TYR A 144 -13.50 -17.81 3.27
CA TYR A 144 -12.12 -17.92 2.81
C TYR A 144 -11.85 -17.03 1.62
N ALA A 145 -10.72 -16.34 1.64
CA ALA A 145 -10.18 -15.62 0.48
C ALA A 145 -8.73 -15.96 0.24
N GLU A 146 -8.36 -16.11 -1.04
CA GLU A 146 -6.98 -16.34 -1.48
C GLU A 146 -6.62 -15.34 -2.58
N ILE A 147 -5.41 -14.78 -2.49
CA ILE A 147 -4.89 -13.92 -3.54
C ILE A 147 -3.60 -14.48 -4.13
N VAL A 148 -3.42 -14.29 -5.43
CA VAL A 148 -2.19 -14.61 -6.15
C VAL A 148 -1.71 -13.33 -6.81
N ALA A 149 -0.64 -12.74 -6.29
CA ALA A 149 -0.02 -11.54 -6.83
C ALA A 149 1.16 -11.93 -7.73
N SER A 150 1.07 -11.62 -9.03
CA SER A 150 2.14 -11.86 -10.01
C SER A 150 2.78 -10.56 -10.41
N ILE A 151 4.05 -10.37 -10.04
CA ILE A 151 4.83 -9.17 -10.35
C ILE A 151 6.02 -9.51 -11.23
N SER A 152 6.54 -8.53 -11.96
CA SER A 152 7.81 -8.70 -12.67
C SER A 152 8.95 -8.96 -11.67
N SER A 153 9.77 -9.95 -11.94
CA SER A 153 10.98 -10.24 -11.16
C SER A 153 11.94 -9.03 -11.08
N ARG A 154 11.91 -8.13 -12.07
CA ARG A 154 12.70 -6.89 -12.10
C ARG A 154 12.22 -5.85 -11.07
N SER A 155 10.93 -5.85 -10.73
CA SER A 155 10.38 -4.92 -9.71
C SER A 155 10.51 -5.45 -8.28
N ALA A 156 10.92 -6.71 -8.10
CA ALA A 156 11.21 -7.29 -6.80
C ALA A 156 12.67 -6.98 -6.41
N GLY A 157 12.86 -5.92 -5.63
CA GLY A 157 14.17 -5.53 -5.09
C GLY A 157 14.69 -6.52 -4.02
N PRO A 158 15.91 -6.30 -3.51
CA PRO A 158 16.50 -7.14 -2.46
C PRO A 158 15.60 -7.26 -1.22
N GLY A 159 14.95 -6.18 -0.81
CA GLY A 159 14.00 -6.17 0.32
C GLY A 159 12.82 -7.11 0.09
N THR A 160 12.16 -7.04 -1.07
CA THR A 160 11.05 -7.95 -1.40
C THR A 160 11.48 -9.42 -1.39
N ARG A 161 12.66 -9.71 -1.94
CA ARG A 161 13.18 -11.09 -2.02
C ARG A 161 13.57 -11.66 -0.65
N ALA A 162 14.06 -10.80 0.25
CA ALA A 162 14.44 -11.20 1.60
C ALA A 162 13.25 -11.38 2.54
N ASN A 163 12.09 -10.78 2.22
CA ASN A 163 10.91 -10.72 3.10
C ASN A 163 9.65 -11.30 2.42
N ILE A 164 9.79 -12.42 1.68
CA ILE A 164 8.65 -13.08 1.03
C ILE A 164 7.67 -13.67 2.05
N ASP A 165 8.19 -14.21 3.15
CA ASP A 165 7.37 -14.78 4.22
C ASP A 165 6.56 -13.69 4.92
N GLU A 166 7.18 -12.56 5.25
CA GLU A 166 6.51 -11.39 5.83
C GLU A 166 5.45 -10.81 4.89
N PHE A 167 5.73 -10.79 3.57
CA PHE A 167 4.73 -10.40 2.57
C PHE A 167 3.49 -11.29 2.67
N THR A 168 3.70 -12.61 2.74
CA THR A 168 2.63 -13.61 2.77
C THR A 168 1.80 -13.51 4.05
N GLU A 169 2.47 -13.39 5.18
CA GLU A 169 1.82 -13.28 6.50
C GLU A 169 1.06 -11.97 6.64
N THR A 170 1.69 -10.85 6.36
CA THR A 170 1.08 -9.52 6.46
C THR A 170 -0.11 -9.38 5.52
N THR A 171 0.00 -9.86 4.28
CA THR A 171 -1.09 -9.80 3.31
C THR A 171 -2.24 -10.73 3.71
N SER A 172 -1.97 -11.94 4.18
CA SER A 172 -3.00 -12.87 4.66
C SER A 172 -3.77 -12.27 5.84
N HIS A 173 -3.06 -11.67 6.79
CA HIS A 173 -3.70 -11.01 7.94
C HIS A 173 -4.53 -9.77 7.51
N ALA A 174 -4.08 -9.02 6.52
CA ALA A 174 -4.85 -7.88 5.99
C ALA A 174 -6.11 -8.33 5.23
N ILE A 175 -6.08 -9.48 4.54
CA ILE A 175 -7.26 -10.09 3.92
C ILE A 175 -8.35 -10.39 4.97
N GLU A 176 -7.93 -10.82 6.17
CA GLU A 176 -8.84 -11.10 7.29
C GLU A 176 -9.32 -9.79 7.95
N THR A 177 -8.40 -8.96 8.39
CA THR A 177 -8.70 -7.81 9.28
C THR A 177 -9.24 -6.58 8.55
N VAL A 178 -8.83 -6.37 7.30
CA VAL A 178 -9.25 -5.22 6.47
C VAL A 178 -10.19 -5.69 5.36
N GLY A 179 -9.89 -6.82 4.73
CA GLY A 179 -10.71 -7.42 3.67
C GLY A 179 -12.03 -8.00 4.16
N GLY A 180 -12.09 -8.45 5.42
CA GLY A 180 -13.30 -9.00 6.03
C GLY A 180 -13.52 -10.49 5.75
N ALA A 181 -12.55 -11.22 5.21
CA ALA A 181 -12.60 -12.67 5.12
C ALA A 181 -12.37 -13.31 6.49
N THR A 182 -13.03 -14.44 6.76
CA THR A 182 -12.79 -15.20 8.01
C THR A 182 -11.39 -15.80 8.02
N ARG A 183 -10.89 -16.23 6.85
CA ARG A 183 -9.55 -16.78 6.67
C ARG A 183 -8.94 -16.28 5.36
N GLY A 184 -7.71 -15.76 5.44
CA GLY A 184 -6.97 -15.21 4.33
C GLY A 184 -5.74 -16.05 3.95
N ARG A 185 -5.40 -16.04 2.65
CA ARG A 185 -4.15 -16.60 2.14
C ARG A 185 -3.60 -15.72 1.03
N ALA A 186 -2.29 -15.50 1.06
CA ALA A 186 -1.60 -14.77 0.01
C ALA A 186 -0.49 -15.61 -0.63
N ILE A 187 -0.34 -15.46 -1.94
CA ILE A 187 0.72 -16.07 -2.75
C ILE A 187 1.34 -14.98 -3.60
N ILE A 188 2.67 -14.93 -3.66
CA ILE A 188 3.40 -14.04 -4.55
C ILE A 188 4.16 -14.85 -5.61
N ILE A 189 4.11 -14.39 -6.86
CA ILE A 189 4.85 -14.96 -7.99
C ILE A 189 5.79 -13.88 -8.54
N LEU A 190 7.10 -14.14 -8.47
CA LEU A 190 8.12 -13.32 -9.10
C LEU A 190 8.36 -13.82 -10.53
N ASN A 191 7.77 -13.17 -11.51
CA ASN A 191 7.79 -13.63 -12.90
C ASN A 191 9.02 -13.09 -13.65
N PRO A 192 9.90 -13.95 -14.20
CA PRO A 192 11.12 -13.56 -14.90
C PRO A 192 10.94 -13.26 -16.38
N VAL A 193 9.71 -13.21 -16.89
CA VAL A 193 9.44 -13.02 -18.33
C VAL A 193 10.04 -11.71 -18.86
N GLU A 194 10.53 -11.74 -20.09
CA GLU A 194 11.02 -10.59 -20.85
C GLU A 194 10.21 -10.42 -22.15
N PRO A 195 9.71 -9.21 -22.44
CA PRO A 195 9.80 -7.98 -21.65
C PRO A 195 9.05 -8.09 -20.31
N PRO A 196 9.40 -7.25 -19.30
CA PRO A 196 8.80 -7.31 -17.98
C PRO A 196 7.27 -7.22 -18.04
N MET A 197 6.58 -8.11 -17.33
CA MET A 197 5.12 -8.09 -17.28
C MET A 197 4.60 -6.97 -16.38
N ILE A 198 3.42 -6.46 -16.71
CA ILE A 198 2.63 -5.62 -15.80
C ILE A 198 2.10 -6.52 -14.68
N MET A 199 2.00 -5.97 -13.46
CA MET A 199 1.44 -6.67 -12.31
C MET A 199 0.04 -7.19 -12.62
N ARG A 200 -0.20 -8.46 -12.29
CA ARG A 200 -1.49 -9.14 -12.43
C ARG A 200 -1.80 -9.90 -11.16
N ASP A 201 -3.00 -9.68 -10.66
CA ASP A 201 -3.44 -10.32 -9.44
C ASP A 201 -4.74 -11.07 -9.69
N THR A 202 -4.88 -12.17 -8.97
CA THR A 202 -6.12 -12.94 -8.94
C THR A 202 -6.61 -12.99 -7.50
N VAL A 203 -7.89 -12.69 -7.30
CA VAL A 203 -8.56 -12.79 -6.01
C VAL A 203 -9.63 -13.89 -6.13
N PHE A 204 -9.59 -14.85 -5.22
CA PHE A 204 -10.60 -15.86 -5.07
C PHE A 204 -11.29 -15.68 -3.71
N CYS A 205 -12.63 -15.57 -3.70
CA CYS A 205 -13.40 -15.56 -2.47
C CYS A 205 -14.41 -16.72 -2.51
N ALA A 206 -14.40 -17.53 -1.47
CA ALA A 206 -15.50 -18.44 -1.18
C ALA A 206 -16.71 -17.62 -0.72
N ILE A 207 -17.88 -17.89 -1.27
CA ILE A 207 -19.12 -17.15 -1.00
C ILE A 207 -20.27 -18.13 -0.78
N SER A 208 -21.37 -17.65 -0.15
CA SER A 208 -22.58 -18.46 -0.06
C SER A 208 -23.07 -18.91 -1.45
N PRO A 209 -23.57 -20.14 -1.60
CA PRO A 209 -24.23 -20.59 -2.83
C PRO A 209 -25.36 -19.68 -3.29
N ASP A 210 -26.05 -19.05 -2.33
CA ASP A 210 -27.21 -18.18 -2.56
C ASP A 210 -26.83 -16.68 -2.59
N ALA A 211 -25.54 -16.35 -2.63
CA ALA A 211 -25.09 -14.97 -2.67
C ALA A 211 -25.58 -14.24 -3.94
N ASP A 212 -25.98 -12.99 -3.77
CA ASP A 212 -26.40 -12.13 -4.88
C ASP A 212 -25.17 -11.73 -5.73
N ARG A 213 -25.03 -12.41 -6.88
CA ARG A 213 -23.88 -12.21 -7.79
C ARG A 213 -23.86 -10.81 -8.41
N ASP A 214 -25.00 -10.19 -8.63
CA ASP A 214 -25.11 -8.84 -9.19
C ASP A 214 -24.67 -7.82 -8.15
N ALA A 215 -25.11 -7.96 -6.89
CA ALA A 215 -24.69 -7.10 -5.79
C ALA A 215 -23.17 -7.19 -5.54
N ILE A 216 -22.57 -8.38 -5.64
CA ILE A 216 -21.12 -8.59 -5.55
C ILE A 216 -20.41 -7.88 -6.69
N THR A 217 -20.88 -8.05 -7.93
CA THR A 217 -20.31 -7.44 -9.12
C THR A 217 -20.33 -5.92 -9.01
N ASP A 218 -21.47 -5.34 -8.65
CA ASP A 218 -21.60 -3.89 -8.44
C ASP A 218 -20.70 -3.36 -7.33
N SER A 219 -20.52 -4.13 -6.25
CA SER A 219 -19.62 -3.76 -5.16
C SER A 219 -18.16 -3.75 -5.62
N ILE A 220 -17.75 -4.74 -6.44
CA ILE A 220 -16.40 -4.80 -7.03
C ILE A 220 -16.17 -3.63 -7.97
N HIS A 221 -17.10 -3.30 -8.86
CA HIS A 221 -16.96 -2.17 -9.78
C HIS A 221 -16.82 -0.83 -9.02
N ARG A 222 -17.57 -0.64 -7.93
CA ARG A 222 -17.45 0.57 -7.08
C ARG A 222 -16.07 0.70 -6.47
N ILE A 223 -15.56 -0.34 -5.83
CA ILE A 223 -14.24 -0.28 -5.18
C ILE A 223 -13.10 -0.11 -6.20
N VAL A 224 -13.24 -0.69 -7.41
CA VAL A 224 -12.29 -0.46 -8.50
C VAL A 224 -12.23 1.03 -8.87
N ALA A 225 -13.39 1.68 -9.01
CA ALA A 225 -13.48 3.11 -9.29
C ALA A 225 -12.87 3.97 -8.15
N ASP A 226 -13.03 3.54 -6.89
CA ASP A 226 -12.45 4.23 -5.73
C ASP A 226 -10.92 4.12 -5.73
N VAL A 227 -10.36 2.94 -6.02
CA VAL A 227 -8.90 2.75 -6.14
C VAL A 227 -8.33 3.52 -7.33
N GLN A 228 -9.04 3.58 -8.45
CA GLN A 228 -8.63 4.33 -9.64
C GLN A 228 -8.44 5.83 -9.39
N GLN A 229 -9.05 6.40 -8.36
CA GLN A 229 -8.84 7.80 -7.99
C GLN A 229 -7.38 8.12 -7.64
N TYR A 230 -6.61 7.14 -7.15
CA TYR A 230 -5.20 7.31 -6.82
C TYR A 230 -4.27 6.35 -7.57
N VAL A 231 -4.79 5.29 -8.19
CA VAL A 231 -4.07 4.36 -9.08
C VAL A 231 -4.84 4.24 -10.41
N PRO A 232 -4.69 5.18 -11.35
CA PRO A 232 -5.47 5.17 -12.60
C PRO A 232 -5.30 3.91 -13.43
N GLY A 233 -4.15 3.23 -13.33
CA GLY A 233 -3.85 1.98 -14.01
C GLY A 233 -4.36 0.70 -13.32
N TYR A 234 -5.19 0.82 -12.29
CA TYR A 234 -5.85 -0.31 -11.62
C TYR A 234 -7.10 -0.71 -12.38
N THR A 235 -7.12 -1.89 -12.98
CA THR A 235 -8.22 -2.31 -13.88
C THR A 235 -8.59 -3.77 -13.70
N LEU A 236 -9.87 -4.08 -13.92
CA LEU A 236 -10.33 -5.46 -14.11
C LEU A 236 -9.93 -5.94 -15.51
N ARG A 237 -9.42 -7.17 -15.61
CA ARG A 237 -9.10 -7.81 -16.89
C ARG A 237 -10.31 -8.49 -17.53
N ALA A 238 -11.31 -8.80 -16.74
CA ALA A 238 -12.60 -9.36 -17.13
C ALA A 238 -13.60 -9.08 -16.02
N ASP A 239 -14.89 -9.21 -16.31
CA ASP A 239 -15.92 -9.20 -15.29
C ASP A 239 -15.69 -10.32 -14.27
N PRO A 240 -16.14 -10.15 -13.01
CA PRO A 240 -16.04 -11.17 -11.98
C PRO A 240 -16.64 -12.50 -12.45
N GLN A 241 -15.92 -13.59 -12.25
CA GLN A 241 -16.34 -14.92 -12.67
C GLN A 241 -16.87 -15.70 -11.46
N PHE A 242 -18.00 -16.34 -11.63
CA PHE A 242 -18.66 -17.11 -10.56
C PHE A 242 -18.67 -18.59 -10.91
N ASP A 243 -18.16 -19.42 -9.99
CA ASP A 243 -18.25 -20.86 -10.06
C ASP A 243 -19.33 -21.37 -9.10
N ASP A 244 -20.00 -22.44 -9.51
CA ASP A 244 -20.99 -23.12 -8.67
C ASP A 244 -20.33 -23.85 -7.48
N PRO A 245 -21.10 -24.18 -6.44
CA PRO A 245 -20.58 -24.88 -5.27
C PRO A 245 -19.84 -26.16 -5.62
N MET A 246 -18.67 -26.36 -5.01
CA MET A 246 -17.87 -27.57 -5.23
C MET A 246 -17.24 -28.09 -3.92
N PRO A 247 -16.95 -29.40 -3.81
CA PRO A 247 -16.36 -29.98 -2.60
C PRO A 247 -15.01 -29.37 -2.21
N ALA A 248 -14.18 -28.95 -3.18
CA ALA A 248 -12.89 -28.30 -2.93
C ALA A 248 -13.02 -26.98 -2.18
N TRP A 249 -14.17 -26.31 -2.25
CA TRP A 249 -14.52 -25.08 -1.54
C TRP A 249 -15.50 -25.34 -0.38
N GLN A 250 -15.52 -26.57 0.15
CA GLN A 250 -16.37 -26.98 1.28
C GLN A 250 -17.86 -26.71 1.05
N GLY A 251 -18.32 -26.87 -0.20
CA GLY A 251 -19.70 -26.60 -0.58
C GLY A 251 -20.05 -25.13 -0.83
N ASN A 252 -19.09 -24.22 -0.71
CA ASN A 252 -19.27 -22.82 -1.11
C ASN A 252 -19.18 -22.65 -2.63
N ALA A 253 -19.86 -21.63 -3.14
CA ALA A 253 -19.59 -21.06 -4.44
C ALA A 253 -18.31 -20.23 -4.39
N ARG A 254 -17.81 -19.77 -5.54
CA ARG A 254 -16.60 -18.97 -5.62
C ARG A 254 -16.81 -17.80 -6.56
N VAL A 255 -16.28 -16.63 -6.18
CA VAL A 255 -16.02 -15.54 -7.12
C VAL A 255 -14.53 -15.44 -7.38
N ALA A 256 -14.15 -15.28 -8.65
CA ALA A 256 -12.78 -15.04 -9.12
C ALA A 256 -12.71 -13.67 -9.79
N VAL A 257 -11.76 -12.83 -9.36
CA VAL A 257 -11.56 -11.47 -9.89
C VAL A 257 -10.12 -11.36 -10.39
N PHE A 258 -9.95 -10.88 -11.61
CA PHE A 258 -8.66 -10.75 -12.28
C PHE A 258 -8.33 -9.26 -12.47
N LEU A 259 -7.20 -8.85 -11.92
CA LEU A 259 -6.72 -7.48 -11.90
C LEU A 259 -5.46 -7.31 -12.76
N GLU A 260 -5.29 -6.10 -13.26
CA GLU A 260 -4.03 -5.60 -13.78
C GLU A 260 -3.74 -4.25 -13.11
N VAL A 261 -2.48 -4.06 -12.66
CA VAL A 261 -2.00 -2.80 -12.09
C VAL A 261 -0.85 -2.28 -12.92
N ARG A 262 -1.14 -1.29 -13.74
CA ARG A 262 -0.16 -0.57 -14.55
C ARG A 262 0.29 0.66 -13.79
N GLY A 263 1.61 0.82 -13.60
CA GLY A 263 2.18 2.01 -12.99
C GLY A 263 1.96 3.26 -13.84
N ASN A 264 1.88 4.41 -13.19
CA ASN A 264 1.63 5.69 -13.83
C ASN A 264 2.82 6.19 -14.68
N GLY A 265 4.03 5.66 -14.44
CA GLY A 265 5.23 6.08 -15.17
C GLY A 265 5.83 7.39 -14.66
N ASP A 266 5.61 7.75 -13.40
CA ASP A 266 6.09 9.00 -12.80
C ASP A 266 7.62 9.00 -12.67
N TYR A 267 8.16 8.08 -11.91
CA TYR A 267 9.59 7.77 -11.80
C TYR A 267 9.87 6.32 -12.23
N LEU A 268 9.03 5.40 -11.78
CA LEU A 268 9.15 3.99 -12.10
C LEU A 268 8.48 3.66 -13.45
N PRO A 269 8.99 2.67 -14.21
CA PRO A 269 8.37 2.30 -15.48
C PRO A 269 6.97 1.69 -15.26
N PRO A 270 6.06 1.79 -16.26
CA PRO A 270 4.68 1.30 -16.13
C PRO A 270 4.53 -0.18 -15.77
N TRP A 271 5.53 -1.02 -16.06
CA TRP A 271 5.51 -2.44 -15.67
C TRP A 271 5.78 -2.65 -14.17
N ALA A 272 6.31 -1.64 -13.45
CA ALA A 272 6.54 -1.69 -12.01
C ALA A 272 5.27 -1.26 -11.22
N GLY A 273 4.09 -1.68 -11.65
CA GLY A 273 2.81 -1.34 -11.03
C GLY A 273 2.70 -1.72 -9.56
N ASN A 274 3.42 -2.76 -9.12
CA ASN A 274 3.50 -3.14 -7.70
C ASN A 274 4.20 -2.07 -6.83
N LEU A 275 5.21 -1.40 -7.34
CA LEU A 275 5.87 -0.32 -6.60
C LEU A 275 5.02 0.96 -6.66
N ASP A 276 4.45 1.24 -7.82
CA ASP A 276 3.59 2.42 -8.05
C ASP A 276 2.36 2.42 -7.16
N ILE A 277 1.64 1.29 -7.01
CA ILE A 277 0.47 1.20 -6.13
C ILE A 277 0.82 1.44 -4.67
N MET A 278 2.01 1.01 -4.21
CA MET A 278 2.46 1.26 -2.85
C MET A 278 2.65 2.75 -2.58
N THR A 279 3.35 3.44 -3.47
CA THR A 279 3.64 4.87 -3.31
C THR A 279 2.39 5.73 -3.52
N ALA A 280 1.52 5.36 -4.46
CA ALA A 280 0.24 6.02 -4.68
C ALA A 280 -0.71 5.85 -3.47
N ALA A 281 -0.82 4.63 -2.94
CA ALA A 281 -1.62 4.37 -1.75
C ALA A 281 -1.08 5.10 -0.51
N ALA A 282 0.25 5.12 -0.30
CA ALA A 282 0.86 5.84 0.80
C ALA A 282 0.63 7.36 0.71
N THR A 283 0.78 7.93 -0.49
CA THR A 283 0.46 9.34 -0.74
C THR A 283 -1.02 9.63 -0.44
N ARG A 284 -1.93 8.78 -0.94
CA ARG A 284 -3.37 8.93 -0.70
C ARG A 284 -3.74 8.78 0.76
N ALA A 285 -3.15 7.81 1.48
CA ALA A 285 -3.34 7.62 2.91
C ALA A 285 -2.97 8.88 3.70
N ALA A 286 -1.78 9.42 3.45
CA ALA A 286 -1.31 10.63 4.13
C ALA A 286 -2.20 11.86 3.84
N GLN A 287 -2.68 12.04 2.58
CA GLN A 287 -3.63 13.09 2.23
C GLN A 287 -4.91 12.99 3.07
N LEU A 288 -5.50 11.80 3.12
CA LEU A 288 -6.73 11.55 3.87
C LEU A 288 -6.55 11.75 5.38
N LEU A 289 -5.42 11.28 5.94
CA LEU A 289 -5.08 11.48 7.36
C LEU A 289 -4.89 12.97 7.70
N ALA A 290 -4.18 13.70 6.85
CA ALA A 290 -3.96 15.15 7.04
C ALA A 290 -5.29 15.93 6.99
N ALA A 291 -6.19 15.59 6.05
CA ALA A 291 -7.51 16.19 5.94
C ALA A 291 -8.37 15.90 7.18
N ALA A 292 -8.49 14.63 7.58
CA ALA A 292 -9.30 14.21 8.73
C ALA A 292 -8.83 14.88 10.05
N ARG A 293 -7.52 14.97 10.28
CA ARG A 293 -6.96 15.65 11.46
C ARG A 293 -7.20 17.14 11.45
N THR A 294 -7.23 17.76 10.28
CA THR A 294 -7.55 19.19 10.14
C THR A 294 -9.01 19.46 10.51
N GLU A 295 -9.93 18.60 10.05
CA GLU A 295 -11.35 18.66 10.37
C GLU A 295 -11.61 18.45 11.88
N GLN A 296 -10.94 17.46 12.50
CA GLN A 296 -11.02 17.25 13.95
C GLN A 296 -10.58 18.49 14.74
N LYS A 297 -9.43 19.09 14.37
CA LYS A 297 -8.94 20.32 15.02
C LYS A 297 -9.91 21.51 14.86
N ALA A 298 -10.61 21.59 13.73
CA ALA A 298 -11.60 22.63 13.48
C ALA A 298 -12.90 22.44 14.28
N SER A 299 -13.30 21.18 14.55
CA SER A 299 -14.52 20.85 15.31
C SER A 299 -14.38 21.02 16.83
N ILE A 300 -13.16 21.14 17.35
CA ILE A 300 -12.86 21.32 18.80
C ILE A 300 -12.76 22.82 19.15
N ARG A 301 -12.66 23.70 18.16
CA ARG A 301 -12.62 25.17 18.33
C ARG A 301 -14.01 25.79 18.23
#